data_3c59fda18f544280979cb9e4d101b888
#
_entry.id   3c59fda18f544280979cb9e4d101b888
#
_cell.length_a   1.000
_cell.length_b   1.000
_cell.length_c   1.000
_cell.angle_alpha   90.00
_cell.angle_beta   90.00
_cell.angle_gamma   90.00
#
_symmetry.space_group_name_H-M   'P 1'
#
loop_
_entity.id
_entity.type
_entity.pdbx_description
1 polymer ?
#
loop_
_entity_poly.entity_id
_entity_poly.type
_entity_poly.pdbx_seq_one_letter_code
_entity_poly.pdbx_strand_id
1 'polypeptide(L)'
;MTTETHRTSTDTESEHLGDGLLRRAADLRNRFLVTLPFTIIVLGLSMVPPLQFPGWQWVVAFASLPVVIWGAAPFHRAAFQAGRHGSSTMDTLVSLGVIASSLWSWYALLFGGAGMIGMRMHMSLIPASSHATHAEIYFEGACAIVTFLLAGRLMEARTRYHSGDALRSLLELGAKDAILVEGSGSERTYRTIPAAELRVGDLFQVRPGDKVATDGVVEEGSSALDTSLMTGESLPREVSPGSAVTGGTLNTSGALIVRATAVGSGTQLAHIGQMITEAQATKAPVQRLADRISSVFVPTIIVLSLLTLAGWLIAGAGVQSAITAAVAVLVVACPCALGLATPTALLVGSGKAAQMGILISSAEVLERTRSIDTILLDKTGTLTKGAMSLESVILPDGSANSPDSQSSEDALSVTASLESASEHPIARALTAAARERELPSHPVRELRNHPGL
;
A
#
# COMPACT_ATOMS: atom_id res chain seq x y z
N MET A 1 -38.43 -19.61 -12.27
CA MET A 1 -37.63 -20.37 -11.30
C MET A 1 -36.22 -19.78 -11.39
N THR A 2 -35.98 -18.80 -10.56
CA THR A 2 -34.78 -17.94 -10.55
C THR A 2 -33.72 -18.63 -9.68
N THR A 3 -32.61 -19.03 -10.27
CA THR A 3 -31.41 -19.50 -9.57
C THR A 3 -30.58 -18.27 -9.18
N GLU A 4 -30.71 -17.85 -7.93
CA GLU A 4 -29.76 -16.92 -7.29
C GLU A 4 -28.45 -17.66 -7.00
N THR A 5 -27.41 -17.25 -7.71
CA THR A 5 -26.03 -17.63 -7.46
C THR A 5 -25.54 -16.95 -6.18
N HIS A 6 -25.36 -17.71 -5.10
CA HIS A 6 -24.62 -17.31 -3.92
C HIS A 6 -23.13 -17.10 -4.31
N ARG A 7 -22.76 -15.86 -4.59
CA ARG A 7 -21.35 -15.43 -4.58
C ARG A 7 -20.88 -15.48 -3.13
N THR A 8 -19.84 -16.25 -2.87
CA THR A 8 -19.23 -16.41 -1.55
C THR A 8 -18.68 -15.08 -1.05
N SER A 9 -19.01 -14.72 0.18
CA SER A 9 -18.79 -13.41 0.81
C SER A 9 -17.33 -13.00 0.99
N THR A 10 -16.36 -13.88 0.80
CA THR A 10 -14.93 -13.66 1.03
C THR A 10 -14.19 -13.10 -0.17
N ASP A 11 -14.53 -13.48 -1.40
CA ASP A 11 -13.99 -12.85 -2.62
C ASP A 11 -14.47 -11.41 -2.75
N THR A 12 -15.68 -11.13 -2.23
CA THR A 12 -16.27 -9.80 -2.22
C THR A 12 -15.57 -8.86 -1.22
N GLU A 13 -15.06 -9.34 -0.08
CA GLU A 13 -14.41 -8.48 0.92
C GLU A 13 -12.98 -8.08 0.54
N SER A 14 -12.17 -8.94 -0.02
CA SER A 14 -10.81 -8.60 -0.47
C SER A 14 -10.80 -7.76 -1.75
N GLU A 15 -11.71 -8.01 -2.70
CA GLU A 15 -12.00 -7.11 -3.83
C GLU A 15 -12.49 -5.75 -3.32
N HIS A 16 -13.36 -5.71 -2.28
CA HIS A 16 -13.89 -4.47 -1.73
C HIS A 16 -12.85 -3.60 -1.00
N LEU A 17 -11.82 -4.16 -0.35
CA LEU A 17 -10.78 -3.35 0.31
C LEU A 17 -9.85 -2.67 -0.71
N GLY A 18 -9.39 -3.38 -1.72
CA GLY A 18 -8.57 -2.84 -2.81
C GLY A 18 -9.33 -1.82 -3.66
N ASP A 19 -10.59 -2.13 -4.00
CA ASP A 19 -11.49 -1.26 -4.75
C ASP A 19 -11.87 0.00 -3.95
N GLY A 20 -12.02 -0.08 -2.65
CA GLY A 20 -12.29 1.05 -1.77
C GLY A 20 -11.15 2.08 -1.76
N LEU A 21 -9.90 1.62 -1.72
CA LEU A 21 -8.71 2.49 -1.80
C LEU A 21 -8.56 3.12 -3.18
N LEU A 22 -8.79 2.37 -4.25
CA LEU A 22 -8.76 2.88 -5.63
C LEU A 22 -9.82 3.95 -5.86
N ARG A 23 -11.06 3.69 -5.44
CA ARG A 23 -12.18 4.64 -5.55
C ARG A 23 -11.89 5.93 -4.78
N ARG A 24 -11.31 5.81 -3.58
CA ARG A 24 -10.92 6.96 -2.76
C ARG A 24 -9.80 7.77 -3.40
N ALA A 25 -8.77 7.11 -3.95
CA ALA A 25 -7.69 7.78 -4.68
C ALA A 25 -8.20 8.45 -5.96
N ALA A 26 -9.12 7.82 -6.69
CA ALA A 26 -9.76 8.37 -7.88
C ALA A 26 -10.64 9.59 -7.55
N ASP A 27 -11.44 9.54 -6.47
CA ASP A 27 -12.24 10.69 -6.02
C ASP A 27 -11.35 11.87 -5.63
N LEU A 28 -10.28 11.64 -4.86
CA LEU A 28 -9.31 12.69 -4.49
C LEU A 28 -8.62 13.28 -5.73
N ARG A 29 -8.24 12.44 -6.69
CA ARG A 29 -7.65 12.90 -7.95
C ARG A 29 -8.61 13.78 -8.74
N ASN A 30 -9.85 13.35 -8.88
CA ASN A 30 -10.86 14.11 -9.62
C ASN A 30 -11.14 15.46 -8.95
N ARG A 31 -11.24 15.48 -7.60
CA ARG A 31 -11.40 16.73 -6.83
C ARG A 31 -10.20 17.66 -7.04
N PHE A 32 -8.99 17.15 -6.93
CA PHE A 32 -7.78 17.92 -7.14
C PHE A 32 -7.71 18.52 -8.56
N LEU A 33 -7.93 17.68 -9.60
CA LEU A 33 -7.88 18.13 -10.98
C LEU A 33 -8.93 19.18 -11.34
N VAL A 34 -10.13 19.09 -10.73
CA VAL A 34 -11.18 20.09 -10.95
C VAL A 34 -10.90 21.37 -10.14
N THR A 35 -10.47 21.26 -8.89
CA THR A 35 -10.25 22.45 -8.04
C THR A 35 -9.02 23.25 -8.44
N LEU A 36 -7.99 22.61 -9.00
CA LEU A 36 -6.72 23.24 -9.38
C LEU A 36 -6.89 24.44 -10.33
N PRO A 37 -7.59 24.33 -11.48
CA PRO A 37 -7.77 25.46 -12.40
C PRO A 37 -8.54 26.61 -11.77
N PHE A 38 -9.58 26.34 -10.98
CA PHE A 38 -10.32 27.38 -10.26
C PHE A 38 -9.43 28.10 -9.24
N THR A 39 -8.61 27.35 -8.51
CA THR A 39 -7.67 27.93 -7.55
C THR A 39 -6.62 28.78 -8.25
N ILE A 40 -6.10 28.37 -9.40
CA ILE A 40 -5.15 29.17 -10.20
C ILE A 40 -5.79 30.48 -10.64
N ILE A 41 -7.05 30.45 -11.11
CA ILE A 41 -7.79 31.65 -11.50
C ILE A 41 -7.97 32.58 -10.31
N VAL A 42 -8.43 32.05 -9.17
CA VAL A 42 -8.65 32.83 -7.93
C VAL A 42 -7.34 33.47 -7.46
N LEU A 43 -6.24 32.69 -7.36
CA LEU A 43 -4.93 33.19 -6.96
C LEU A 43 -4.39 34.22 -7.96
N GLY A 44 -4.49 33.98 -9.25
CA GLY A 44 -4.00 34.87 -10.30
C GLY A 44 -4.69 36.24 -10.25
N LEU A 45 -6.02 36.23 -10.13
CA LEU A 45 -6.79 37.49 -10.05
C LEU A 45 -6.60 38.21 -8.73
N SER A 46 -6.46 37.48 -7.60
CA SER A 46 -6.27 38.11 -6.28
C SER A 46 -4.86 38.64 -6.08
N MET A 47 -3.81 37.92 -6.55
CA MET A 47 -2.42 38.28 -6.25
C MET A 47 -1.73 39.11 -7.32
N VAL A 48 -2.25 39.17 -8.55
CA VAL A 48 -1.60 39.83 -9.68
C VAL A 48 -2.40 41.08 -10.07
N PRO A 49 -2.04 42.30 -9.58
CA PRO A 49 -2.80 43.54 -9.83
C PRO A 49 -3.08 43.85 -11.30
N PRO A 50 -2.17 43.56 -12.27
CA PRO A 50 -2.44 43.78 -13.69
C PRO A 50 -3.59 42.95 -14.28
N LEU A 51 -3.94 41.81 -13.66
CA LEU A 51 -5.03 40.94 -14.09
C LEU A 51 -6.39 41.37 -13.50
N GLN A 52 -6.42 42.38 -12.60
CA GLN A 52 -7.63 42.86 -11.95
C GLN A 52 -8.40 43.78 -12.88
N PHE A 53 -9.40 43.28 -13.55
CA PHE A 53 -10.35 44.03 -14.39
C PHE A 53 -11.57 44.47 -13.55
N PRO A 54 -12.37 45.43 -14.02
CA PRO A 54 -13.57 45.86 -13.29
C PRO A 54 -14.52 44.68 -13.01
N GLY A 55 -14.79 44.38 -11.72
CA GLY A 55 -15.65 43.28 -11.30
C GLY A 55 -14.94 41.94 -11.09
N TRP A 56 -13.60 41.88 -11.12
CA TRP A 56 -12.80 40.67 -10.89
C TRP A 56 -13.15 39.95 -9.57
N GLN A 57 -13.57 40.70 -8.54
CA GLN A 57 -13.94 40.15 -7.24
C GLN A 57 -15.11 39.16 -7.32
N TRP A 58 -16.10 39.46 -8.19
CA TRP A 58 -17.23 38.58 -8.43
C TRP A 58 -16.82 37.31 -9.14
N VAL A 59 -15.89 37.40 -10.09
CA VAL A 59 -15.34 36.21 -10.76
C VAL A 59 -14.61 35.30 -9.76
N VAL A 60 -13.80 35.89 -8.88
CA VAL A 60 -13.12 35.17 -7.79
C VAL A 60 -14.12 34.50 -6.85
N ALA A 61 -15.17 35.21 -6.45
CA ALA A 61 -16.21 34.70 -5.56
C ALA A 61 -16.91 33.44 -6.19
N PHE A 62 -17.35 33.55 -7.45
CA PHE A 62 -18.01 32.42 -8.11
C PHE A 62 -17.04 31.29 -8.44
N ALA A 63 -15.80 31.59 -8.83
CA ALA A 63 -14.76 30.58 -9.08
C ALA A 63 -14.35 29.84 -7.81
N SER A 64 -14.48 30.44 -6.63
CA SER A 64 -14.18 29.78 -5.35
C SER A 64 -15.23 28.74 -4.93
N LEU A 65 -16.50 28.88 -5.36
CA LEU A 65 -17.60 28.00 -4.94
C LEU A 65 -17.34 26.51 -5.20
N PRO A 66 -16.91 26.06 -6.40
CA PRO A 66 -16.59 24.65 -6.63
C PRO A 66 -15.51 24.14 -5.69
N VAL A 67 -14.53 24.97 -5.34
CA VAL A 67 -13.42 24.59 -4.45
C VAL A 67 -13.90 24.47 -3.01
N VAL A 68 -14.62 25.48 -2.52
CA VAL A 68 -15.07 25.54 -1.12
C VAL A 68 -16.17 24.54 -0.82
N ILE A 69 -17.12 24.31 -1.74
CA ILE A 69 -18.26 23.43 -1.49
C ILE A 69 -17.91 22.00 -1.83
N TRP A 70 -17.50 21.74 -3.07
CA TRP A 70 -17.29 20.36 -3.55
C TRP A 70 -15.87 19.86 -3.27
N GLY A 71 -14.85 20.68 -3.50
CA GLY A 71 -13.44 20.34 -3.21
C GLY A 71 -13.22 20.10 -1.72
N ALA A 72 -13.75 20.97 -0.86
CA ALA A 72 -13.60 20.90 0.59
C ALA A 72 -14.56 19.89 1.26
N ALA A 73 -15.52 19.29 0.54
CA ALA A 73 -16.51 18.39 1.11
C ALA A 73 -15.93 17.24 1.96
N PRO A 74 -14.81 16.59 1.63
CA PRO A 74 -14.21 15.57 2.50
C PRO A 74 -13.80 16.14 3.86
N PHE A 75 -13.26 17.35 3.91
CA PHE A 75 -12.83 18.02 5.14
C PHE A 75 -14.05 18.44 5.98
N HIS A 76 -15.09 18.97 5.36
CA HIS A 76 -16.32 19.35 6.05
C HIS A 76 -17.05 18.14 6.66
N ARG A 77 -17.09 17.02 5.93
CA ARG A 77 -17.67 15.76 6.43
C ARG A 77 -16.88 15.21 7.61
N ALA A 78 -15.54 15.18 7.51
CA ALA A 78 -14.67 14.70 8.58
C ALA A 78 -14.79 15.59 9.83
N ALA A 79 -14.82 16.92 9.66
CA ALA A 79 -15.02 17.87 10.74
C ALA A 79 -16.37 17.70 11.44
N PHE A 80 -17.43 17.52 10.67
CA PHE A 80 -18.78 17.27 11.21
C PHE A 80 -18.86 15.97 11.99
N GLN A 81 -18.29 14.87 11.45
CA GLN A 81 -18.24 13.59 12.13
C GLN A 81 -17.43 13.67 13.44
N ALA A 82 -16.25 14.31 13.42
CA ALA A 82 -15.44 14.50 14.62
C ALA A 82 -16.21 15.32 15.68
N GLY A 83 -16.85 16.41 15.27
CA GLY A 83 -17.64 17.26 16.17
C GLY A 83 -18.80 16.53 16.84
N ARG A 84 -19.48 15.63 16.11
CA ARG A 84 -20.55 14.80 16.70
C ARG A 84 -20.07 13.86 17.81
N HIS A 85 -18.81 13.48 17.80
CA HIS A 85 -18.18 12.62 18.82
C HIS A 85 -17.38 13.42 19.86
N GLY A 86 -17.54 14.75 19.92
CA GLY A 86 -16.84 15.61 20.86
C GLY A 86 -15.31 15.65 20.65
N SER A 87 -14.86 15.23 19.48
CA SER A 87 -13.44 15.25 19.11
C SER A 87 -13.17 16.32 18.08
N SER A 88 -11.92 16.80 18.03
CA SER A 88 -11.46 17.76 17.03
C SER A 88 -10.25 17.19 16.31
N THR A 89 -10.21 17.36 15.00
CA THR A 89 -9.15 16.92 14.12
C THR A 89 -8.59 18.09 13.32
N MET A 90 -7.48 17.88 12.64
CA MET A 90 -6.94 18.86 11.69
C MET A 90 -7.99 19.29 10.66
N ASP A 91 -8.86 18.39 10.22
CA ASP A 91 -9.95 18.69 9.28
C ASP A 91 -10.97 19.66 9.85
N THR A 92 -11.17 19.66 11.19
CA THR A 92 -12.07 20.61 11.88
C THR A 92 -11.57 22.05 11.72
N LEU A 93 -10.26 22.26 11.90
CA LEU A 93 -9.68 23.59 11.77
C LEU A 93 -9.70 24.08 10.32
N VAL A 94 -9.36 23.18 9.38
CA VAL A 94 -9.46 23.48 7.93
C VAL A 94 -10.88 23.86 7.54
N SER A 95 -11.87 23.05 7.97
CA SER A 95 -13.29 23.31 7.68
C SER A 95 -13.74 24.66 8.24
N LEU A 96 -13.41 24.96 9.50
CA LEU A 96 -13.75 26.23 10.14
C LEU A 96 -13.06 27.41 9.44
N GLY A 97 -11.77 27.30 9.13
CA GLY A 97 -11.01 28.34 8.43
C GLY A 97 -11.59 28.64 7.04
N VAL A 98 -11.90 27.60 6.26
CA VAL A 98 -12.50 27.73 4.93
C VAL A 98 -13.89 28.35 5.01
N ILE A 99 -14.73 27.92 5.94
CA ILE A 99 -16.09 28.47 6.13
C ILE A 99 -16.00 29.93 6.59
N ALA A 100 -15.19 30.22 7.60
CA ALA A 100 -15.05 31.58 8.14
C ALA A 100 -14.49 32.55 7.09
N SER A 101 -13.43 32.17 6.36
CA SER A 101 -12.87 33.01 5.28
C SER A 101 -13.87 33.23 4.16
N SER A 102 -14.63 32.20 3.78
CA SER A 102 -15.63 32.32 2.70
C SER A 102 -16.80 33.20 3.13
N LEU A 103 -17.37 32.98 4.33
CA LEU A 103 -18.46 33.80 4.84
C LEU A 103 -18.06 35.26 5.01
N TRP A 104 -16.85 35.51 5.54
CA TRP A 104 -16.32 36.87 5.63
C TRP A 104 -16.15 37.48 4.26
N SER A 105 -15.60 36.81 3.28
CA SER A 105 -15.39 37.30 1.93
C SER A 105 -16.70 37.61 1.22
N TRP A 106 -17.73 36.78 1.40
CA TRP A 106 -19.08 37.12 0.91
C TRP A 106 -19.68 38.30 1.60
N TYR A 107 -19.52 38.43 2.93
CA TYR A 107 -19.94 39.63 3.66
C TYR A 107 -19.22 40.87 3.17
N ALA A 108 -17.90 40.83 3.00
CA ALA A 108 -17.07 41.89 2.49
C ALA A 108 -17.52 42.34 1.09
N LEU A 109 -17.85 41.36 0.23
CA LEU A 109 -18.30 41.62 -1.14
C LEU A 109 -19.69 42.31 -1.20
N LEU A 110 -20.63 41.84 -0.37
CA LEU A 110 -22.04 42.30 -0.39
C LEU A 110 -22.25 43.56 0.43
N PHE A 111 -21.61 43.68 1.60
CA PHE A 111 -21.87 44.74 2.58
C PHE A 111 -20.62 45.57 2.93
N GLY A 112 -19.41 45.03 2.72
CA GLY A 112 -18.15 45.67 3.11
C GLY A 112 -17.51 46.55 2.03
N GLY A 113 -18.19 46.77 0.89
CA GLY A 113 -17.71 47.64 -0.20
C GLY A 113 -16.65 46.99 -1.10
N ALA A 114 -16.21 45.74 -0.82
CA ALA A 114 -15.24 45.04 -1.66
C ALA A 114 -15.76 44.72 -3.07
N GLY A 115 -17.09 44.66 -3.26
CA GLY A 115 -17.74 44.39 -4.54
C GLY A 115 -17.87 45.59 -5.50
N MET A 116 -17.32 46.78 -5.16
CA MET A 116 -17.42 47.96 -6.00
C MET A 116 -16.60 47.81 -7.29
N ILE A 117 -17.22 48.15 -8.42
CA ILE A 117 -16.59 48.04 -9.74
C ILE A 117 -15.42 49.04 -9.84
N GLY A 118 -14.23 48.54 -10.23
CA GLY A 118 -13.02 49.32 -10.39
C GLY A 118 -12.09 49.34 -9.19
N MET A 119 -12.45 48.69 -8.08
CA MET A 119 -11.57 48.52 -6.93
C MET A 119 -10.39 47.61 -7.25
N ARG A 120 -9.18 48.02 -6.88
CA ARG A 120 -7.95 47.22 -6.96
C ARG A 120 -7.49 46.90 -5.54
N MET A 121 -7.15 45.64 -5.31
CA MET A 121 -6.53 45.22 -4.06
C MET A 121 -5.02 45.13 -4.24
N HIS A 122 -4.28 45.75 -3.31
CA HIS A 122 -2.84 45.60 -3.21
C HIS A 122 -2.52 44.76 -1.97
N MET A 123 -1.85 43.65 -2.18
CA MET A 123 -1.38 42.81 -1.07
C MET A 123 -0.27 43.58 -0.33
N SER A 124 -0.56 44.06 0.87
CA SER A 124 0.41 44.70 1.76
C SER A 124 0.87 43.67 2.80
N LEU A 125 2.17 43.32 2.80
CA LEU A 125 2.77 42.43 3.82
C LEU A 125 2.92 43.11 5.19
N ILE A 126 2.76 44.44 5.24
CA ILE A 126 2.78 45.22 6.47
C ILE A 126 1.41 45.86 6.63
N PRO A 127 0.72 45.67 7.77
CA PRO A 127 -0.56 46.35 8.03
C PRO A 127 -0.35 47.86 7.93
N ALA A 128 -0.79 48.45 6.84
CA ALA A 128 -0.80 49.91 6.73
C ALA A 128 -1.85 50.46 7.71
N SER A 129 -1.46 51.42 8.48
CA SER A 129 -2.25 52.10 9.48
C SER A 129 -3.69 52.39 9.06
N SER A 130 -4.64 51.95 9.86
CA SER A 130 -5.99 52.46 10.21
C SER A 130 -6.93 53.12 9.16
N HIS A 131 -6.65 53.12 7.87
CA HIS A 131 -7.51 53.76 6.86
C HIS A 131 -7.86 52.85 5.67
N ALA A 132 -7.96 51.54 5.86
CA ALA A 132 -8.56 50.66 4.85
C ALA A 132 -10.05 50.95 4.80
N THR A 133 -10.48 51.74 3.79
CA THR A 133 -11.88 52.15 3.58
C THR A 133 -12.79 50.99 3.14
N HIS A 134 -12.23 49.80 2.83
CA HIS A 134 -12.98 48.66 2.30
C HIS A 134 -12.52 47.37 2.91
N ALA A 135 -13.47 46.43 3.10
CA ALA A 135 -13.19 45.08 3.59
C ALA A 135 -12.41 44.24 2.57
N GLU A 136 -11.39 43.53 3.02
CA GLU A 136 -10.63 42.59 2.18
C GLU A 136 -11.34 41.25 2.03
N ILE A 137 -11.17 40.63 0.86
CA ILE A 137 -11.66 39.26 0.57
C ILE A 137 -10.52 38.26 0.77
N TYR A 138 -10.86 37.03 1.18
CA TYR A 138 -9.91 35.93 1.50
C TYR A 138 -10.24 34.63 0.79
N PHE A 139 -10.88 34.67 -0.39
CA PHE A 139 -11.21 33.46 -1.18
C PHE A 139 -9.97 32.76 -1.64
N GLU A 140 -8.87 33.47 -1.94
CA GLU A 140 -7.61 32.88 -2.38
C GLU A 140 -6.98 32.00 -1.30
N GLY A 141 -7.01 32.43 -0.04
CA GLY A 141 -6.52 31.65 1.09
C GLY A 141 -7.33 30.36 1.28
N ALA A 142 -8.67 30.44 1.23
CA ALA A 142 -9.53 29.28 1.32
C ALA A 142 -9.29 28.27 0.18
N CYS A 143 -9.19 28.74 -1.07
CA CYS A 143 -8.94 27.90 -2.24
C CYS A 143 -7.55 27.26 -2.21
N ALA A 144 -6.53 28.03 -1.86
CA ALA A 144 -5.16 27.53 -1.76
C ALA A 144 -5.03 26.40 -0.74
N ILE A 145 -5.59 26.58 0.47
CA ILE A 145 -5.54 25.56 1.54
C ILE A 145 -6.23 24.28 1.09
N VAL A 146 -7.44 24.37 0.52
CA VAL A 146 -8.20 23.18 0.06
C VAL A 146 -7.43 22.42 -1.01
N THR A 147 -6.95 23.12 -2.02
CA THR A 147 -6.24 22.49 -3.15
C THR A 147 -4.92 21.87 -2.72
N PHE A 148 -4.16 22.54 -1.85
CA PHE A 148 -2.91 22.03 -1.29
C PHE A 148 -3.14 20.77 -0.44
N LEU A 149 -4.17 20.73 0.39
CA LEU A 149 -4.52 19.57 1.19
C LEU A 149 -5.03 18.39 0.34
N LEU A 150 -5.80 18.68 -0.72
CA LEU A 150 -6.21 17.65 -1.68
C LEU A 150 -5.00 17.03 -2.39
N ALA A 151 -3.99 17.84 -2.78
CA ALA A 151 -2.74 17.34 -3.34
C ALA A 151 -2.01 16.41 -2.36
N GLY A 152 -1.87 16.82 -1.10
CA GLY A 152 -1.22 16.01 -0.07
C GLY A 152 -1.92 14.68 0.18
N ARG A 153 -3.25 14.70 0.31
CA ARG A 153 -4.05 13.47 0.47
C ARG A 153 -3.99 12.55 -0.75
N LEU A 154 -3.94 13.12 -1.96
CA LEU A 154 -3.76 12.34 -3.17
C LEU A 154 -2.40 11.65 -3.20
N MET A 155 -1.32 12.35 -2.82
CA MET A 155 0.03 11.77 -2.72
C MET A 155 0.06 10.65 -1.68
N GLU A 156 -0.54 10.85 -0.51
CA GLU A 156 -0.69 9.82 0.53
C GLU A 156 -1.43 8.58 0.02
N ALA A 157 -2.59 8.78 -0.63
CA ALA A 157 -3.39 7.68 -1.16
C ALA A 157 -2.64 6.86 -2.23
N ARG A 158 -1.87 7.53 -3.10
CA ARG A 158 -1.02 6.86 -4.09
C ARG A 158 0.09 6.03 -3.46
N THR A 159 0.75 6.57 -2.44
CA THR A 159 1.83 5.86 -1.73
C THR A 159 1.30 4.59 -1.05
N ARG A 160 0.14 4.67 -0.40
CA ARG A 160 -0.51 3.51 0.23
C ARG A 160 -0.90 2.44 -0.80
N TYR A 161 -1.31 2.83 -2.00
CA TYR A 161 -1.67 1.88 -3.05
C TYR A 161 -0.47 1.04 -3.52
N HIS A 162 0.69 1.66 -3.79
CA HIS A 162 1.90 0.95 -4.23
C HIS A 162 2.47 0.01 -3.16
N SER A 163 2.24 0.29 -1.88
CA SER A 163 2.63 -0.63 -0.80
C SER A 163 1.75 -1.89 -0.73
N GLY A 164 0.57 -1.89 -1.32
CA GLY A 164 -0.35 -3.03 -1.40
C GLY A 164 -0.05 -4.04 -2.53
N ASP A 165 0.77 -3.65 -3.53
CA ASP A 165 1.07 -4.52 -4.68
C ASP A 165 1.86 -5.79 -4.29
N ALA A 166 2.70 -5.73 -3.26
CA ALA A 166 3.43 -6.89 -2.75
C ALA A 166 2.47 -7.95 -2.14
N LEU A 167 1.38 -7.52 -1.50
CA LEU A 167 0.37 -8.42 -0.96
C LEU A 167 -0.43 -9.10 -2.08
N ARG A 168 -0.76 -8.36 -3.15
CA ARG A 168 -1.44 -8.94 -4.31
C ARG A 168 -0.60 -10.02 -4.97
N SER A 169 0.70 -9.79 -5.14
CA SER A 169 1.63 -10.79 -5.70
C SER A 169 1.64 -12.07 -4.87
N LEU A 170 1.54 -11.99 -3.54
CA LEU A 170 1.45 -13.15 -2.66
C LEU A 170 0.11 -13.90 -2.81
N LEU A 171 -1.01 -13.19 -2.94
CA LEU A 171 -2.33 -13.80 -3.15
C LEU A 171 -2.47 -14.43 -4.55
N GLU A 172 -1.76 -13.89 -5.56
CA GLU A 172 -1.67 -14.45 -6.91
C GLU A 172 -0.77 -15.71 -7.00
N LEU A 173 -0.08 -16.10 -5.91
CA LEU A 173 0.70 -17.33 -5.85
C LEU A 173 -0.18 -18.58 -5.83
N GLY A 174 -1.44 -18.49 -5.41
CA GLY A 174 -2.39 -19.62 -5.43
C GLY A 174 -2.65 -20.16 -6.83
N ALA A 175 -3.05 -21.42 -6.91
CA ALA A 175 -3.53 -22.00 -8.17
C ALA A 175 -4.87 -21.36 -8.57
N LYS A 176 -5.05 -21.07 -9.86
CA LYS A 176 -6.32 -20.54 -10.39
C LYS A 176 -7.32 -21.64 -10.64
N ASP A 177 -6.83 -22.81 -11.12
CA ASP A 177 -7.64 -23.96 -11.48
C ASP A 177 -7.21 -25.19 -10.68
N ALA A 178 -8.12 -26.14 -10.54
CA ALA A 178 -7.90 -27.43 -9.92
C ALA A 178 -8.47 -28.55 -10.79
N ILE A 179 -7.85 -29.73 -10.78
CA ILE A 179 -8.37 -30.91 -11.47
C ILE A 179 -9.12 -31.75 -10.46
N LEU A 180 -10.43 -31.58 -10.37
CA LEU A 180 -11.30 -32.37 -9.50
C LEU A 180 -11.33 -33.83 -9.96
N VAL A 181 -11.24 -34.75 -8.99
CA VAL A 181 -11.32 -36.19 -9.22
C VAL A 181 -12.62 -36.73 -8.65
N GLU A 182 -13.51 -37.20 -9.51
CA GLU A 182 -14.79 -37.79 -9.13
C GLU A 182 -14.81 -39.29 -9.42
N GLY A 183 -15.46 -40.06 -8.56
CA GLY A 183 -15.50 -41.51 -8.67
C GLY A 183 -14.37 -42.24 -7.94
N SER A 184 -14.36 -43.56 -7.96
CA SER A 184 -13.37 -44.40 -7.29
C SER A 184 -12.86 -45.53 -8.21
N GLY A 185 -11.59 -45.93 -8.04
CA GLY A 185 -10.99 -47.01 -8.81
C GLY A 185 -10.87 -46.71 -10.30
N SER A 186 -11.38 -47.62 -11.17
CA SER A 186 -11.29 -47.51 -12.64
C SER A 186 -12.30 -46.57 -13.28
N GLU A 187 -13.27 -46.08 -12.53
CA GLU A 187 -14.32 -45.15 -13.01
C GLU A 187 -14.04 -43.68 -12.66
N ARG A 188 -12.78 -43.32 -12.40
CA ARG A 188 -12.39 -41.96 -12.09
C ARG A 188 -12.54 -41.05 -13.29
N THR A 189 -13.21 -39.91 -13.08
CA THR A 189 -13.29 -38.84 -14.05
C THR A 189 -12.53 -37.60 -13.54
N TYR A 190 -11.93 -36.89 -14.47
CA TYR A 190 -11.09 -35.69 -14.18
C TYR A 190 -11.73 -34.48 -14.83
N ARG A 191 -12.05 -33.49 -14.03
CA ARG A 191 -12.67 -32.25 -14.51
C ARG A 191 -11.92 -31.03 -13.99
N THR A 192 -11.48 -30.16 -14.89
CA THR A 192 -10.89 -28.88 -14.51
C THR A 192 -11.98 -27.91 -14.04
N ILE A 193 -11.80 -27.38 -12.84
CA ILE A 193 -12.68 -26.39 -12.23
C ILE A 193 -11.85 -25.23 -11.69
N PRO A 194 -12.43 -24.05 -11.49
CA PRO A 194 -11.79 -22.99 -10.73
C PRO A 194 -11.44 -23.48 -9.32
N ALA A 195 -10.24 -23.19 -8.82
CA ALA A 195 -9.80 -23.63 -7.47
C ALA A 195 -10.74 -23.12 -6.35
N ALA A 196 -11.43 -21.99 -6.57
CA ALA A 196 -12.44 -21.45 -5.66
C ALA A 196 -13.71 -22.31 -5.51
N GLU A 197 -13.97 -23.24 -6.43
CA GLU A 197 -15.12 -24.14 -6.37
C GLU A 197 -14.86 -25.41 -5.58
N LEU A 198 -13.59 -25.69 -5.20
CA LEU A 198 -13.23 -26.83 -4.36
C LEU A 198 -13.89 -26.72 -2.98
N ARG A 199 -14.28 -27.88 -2.46
CA ARG A 199 -14.87 -28.02 -1.11
C ARG A 199 -13.99 -28.90 -0.24
N VAL A 200 -14.06 -28.72 1.06
CA VAL A 200 -13.41 -29.60 2.01
C VAL A 200 -13.89 -31.03 1.81
N GLY A 201 -12.94 -31.97 1.67
CA GLY A 201 -13.20 -33.37 1.39
C GLY A 201 -13.09 -33.76 -0.09
N ASP A 202 -13.11 -32.81 -1.02
CA ASP A 202 -12.92 -33.10 -2.45
C ASP A 202 -11.53 -33.68 -2.72
N LEU A 203 -11.46 -34.57 -3.71
CA LEU A 203 -10.22 -35.08 -4.22
C LEU A 203 -9.80 -34.29 -5.46
N PHE A 204 -8.56 -33.82 -5.52
CA PHE A 204 -8.03 -33.14 -6.68
C PHE A 204 -6.64 -33.68 -7.06
N GLN A 205 -6.35 -33.69 -8.35
CA GLN A 205 -5.07 -34.10 -8.90
C GLN A 205 -4.11 -32.94 -9.01
N VAL A 206 -2.84 -33.15 -8.65
CA VAL A 206 -1.73 -32.22 -8.86
C VAL A 206 -0.67 -32.90 -9.72
N ARG A 207 -0.46 -32.41 -10.94
CA ARG A 207 0.53 -32.98 -11.88
C ARG A 207 1.91 -32.35 -11.65
N PRO A 208 2.99 -32.95 -12.11
CA PRO A 208 4.30 -32.29 -12.16
C PRO A 208 4.20 -30.91 -12.88
N GLY A 209 4.75 -29.86 -12.26
CA GLY A 209 4.68 -28.52 -12.74
C GLY A 209 3.41 -27.74 -12.32
N ASP A 210 2.40 -28.40 -11.73
CA ASP A 210 1.20 -27.74 -11.24
C ASP A 210 1.40 -27.24 -9.79
N LYS A 211 0.70 -26.16 -9.45
CA LYS A 211 0.58 -25.72 -8.06
C LYS A 211 -0.51 -26.51 -7.34
N VAL A 212 -0.27 -26.82 -6.08
CA VAL A 212 -1.29 -27.41 -5.19
C VAL A 212 -2.43 -26.40 -5.04
N ALA A 213 -3.67 -26.84 -5.36
CA ALA A 213 -4.81 -25.94 -5.46
C ALA A 213 -5.25 -25.35 -4.11
N THR A 214 -5.19 -26.17 -3.06
CA THR A 214 -5.60 -25.79 -1.69
C THR A 214 -4.87 -26.66 -0.67
N ASP A 215 -5.01 -26.34 0.63
CA ASP A 215 -4.43 -27.17 1.69
C ASP A 215 -5.09 -28.54 1.73
N GLY A 216 -4.30 -29.59 1.92
CA GLY A 216 -4.83 -30.95 1.87
C GLY A 216 -3.88 -32.00 2.44
N VAL A 217 -4.31 -33.25 2.31
CA VAL A 217 -3.52 -34.46 2.64
C VAL A 217 -3.40 -35.31 1.39
N VAL A 218 -2.20 -35.81 1.10
CA VAL A 218 -1.95 -36.73 -0.01
C VAL A 218 -2.68 -38.06 0.27
N GLU A 219 -3.53 -38.47 -0.65
CA GLU A 219 -4.22 -39.75 -0.61
C GLU A 219 -3.46 -40.82 -1.43
N GLU A 220 -2.98 -40.43 -2.62
CA GLU A 220 -2.28 -41.31 -3.52
C GLU A 220 -1.12 -40.58 -4.22
N GLY A 221 -0.08 -41.35 -4.55
CA GLY A 221 1.10 -40.83 -5.23
C GLY A 221 2.21 -40.46 -4.26
N SER A 222 3.39 -40.23 -4.84
CA SER A 222 4.57 -39.73 -4.13
C SER A 222 5.25 -38.69 -5.04
N SER A 223 5.71 -37.60 -4.46
CA SER A 223 6.36 -36.54 -5.19
C SER A 223 7.22 -35.69 -4.25
N ALA A 224 7.87 -34.68 -4.81
CA ALA A 224 8.53 -33.62 -4.06
C ALA A 224 7.84 -32.27 -4.35
N LEU A 225 7.56 -31.50 -3.29
CA LEU A 225 6.93 -30.19 -3.38
C LEU A 225 7.96 -29.12 -3.09
N ASP A 226 8.08 -28.17 -4.01
CA ASP A 226 8.82 -26.93 -3.79
C ASP A 226 7.98 -26.00 -2.91
N THR A 227 8.44 -25.82 -1.69
CA THR A 227 7.83 -24.95 -0.68
C THR A 227 8.58 -23.64 -0.51
N SER A 228 9.57 -23.35 -1.35
CA SER A 228 10.50 -22.23 -1.23
C SER A 228 9.80 -20.85 -1.15
N LEU A 229 8.68 -20.69 -1.85
CA LEU A 229 7.86 -19.47 -1.81
C LEU A 229 7.25 -19.19 -0.43
N MET A 230 7.07 -20.23 0.40
CA MET A 230 6.43 -20.09 1.72
C MET A 230 7.44 -20.21 2.86
N THR A 231 8.44 -21.09 2.72
CA THR A 231 9.42 -21.41 3.77
C THR A 231 10.79 -20.79 3.51
N GLY A 232 11.06 -20.36 2.28
CA GLY A 232 12.38 -19.93 1.83
C GLY A 232 13.38 -21.08 1.59
N GLU A 233 13.01 -22.33 1.91
CA GLU A 233 13.89 -23.47 1.74
C GLU A 233 13.92 -23.96 0.29
N SER A 234 15.11 -24.03 -0.30
CA SER A 234 15.30 -24.41 -1.71
C SER A 234 15.24 -25.92 -1.95
N LEU A 235 15.30 -26.75 -0.90
CA LEU A 235 15.16 -28.20 -1.04
C LEU A 235 13.68 -28.56 -1.10
N PRO A 236 13.20 -29.23 -2.18
CA PRO A 236 11.84 -29.70 -2.24
C PRO A 236 11.58 -30.73 -1.12
N ARG A 237 10.41 -30.62 -0.50
CA ARG A 237 9.96 -31.54 0.54
C ARG A 237 9.31 -32.76 -0.07
N GLU A 238 9.82 -33.94 0.23
CA GLU A 238 9.19 -35.20 -0.18
C GLU A 238 7.84 -35.42 0.49
N VAL A 239 6.85 -35.85 -0.27
CA VAL A 239 5.49 -36.12 0.17
C VAL A 239 5.02 -37.49 -0.35
N SER A 240 4.30 -38.21 0.52
CA SER A 240 3.73 -39.53 0.29
C SER A 240 2.33 -39.60 0.90
N PRO A 241 1.57 -40.70 0.68
CA PRO A 241 0.24 -40.81 1.27
C PRO A 241 0.24 -40.57 2.78
N GLY A 242 -0.67 -39.69 3.24
CA GLY A 242 -0.75 -39.20 4.62
C GLY A 242 0.02 -37.88 4.88
N SER A 243 0.87 -37.43 3.98
CA SER A 243 1.58 -36.15 4.12
C SER A 243 0.64 -34.96 3.92
N ALA A 244 0.73 -33.95 4.81
CA ALA A 244 0.05 -32.67 4.64
C ALA A 244 0.74 -31.85 3.56
N VAL A 245 -0.05 -31.18 2.70
CA VAL A 245 0.41 -30.27 1.64
C VAL A 245 -0.29 -28.93 1.75
N THR A 246 0.40 -27.88 1.35
CA THR A 246 -0.09 -26.51 1.45
C THR A 246 -0.40 -25.95 0.06
N GLY A 247 -1.54 -25.26 -0.07
CA GLY A 247 -1.93 -24.57 -1.29
C GLY A 247 -0.91 -23.53 -1.75
N GLY A 248 -0.67 -23.48 -3.08
CA GLY A 248 0.32 -22.57 -3.66
C GLY A 248 1.74 -23.14 -3.79
N THR A 249 2.06 -24.31 -3.17
CA THR A 249 3.34 -25.01 -3.37
C THR A 249 3.39 -25.67 -4.74
N LEU A 250 4.59 -25.76 -5.35
CA LEU A 250 4.78 -26.31 -6.69
C LEU A 250 5.14 -27.80 -6.64
N ASN A 251 4.41 -28.63 -7.37
CA ASN A 251 4.71 -30.02 -7.51
C ASN A 251 5.82 -30.28 -8.55
N THR A 252 6.92 -30.95 -8.19
CA THR A 252 8.11 -31.02 -9.04
C THR A 252 8.23 -32.32 -9.82
N SER A 253 7.69 -33.46 -9.34
CA SER A 253 8.04 -34.77 -9.94
C SER A 253 6.84 -35.69 -10.20
N GLY A 254 6.25 -36.31 -9.18
CA GLY A 254 5.18 -37.29 -9.33
C GLY A 254 3.78 -36.69 -9.41
N ALA A 255 2.80 -37.42 -9.91
CA ALA A 255 1.41 -37.00 -9.81
C ALA A 255 0.83 -37.35 -8.43
N LEU A 256 0.11 -36.42 -7.83
CA LEU A 256 -0.51 -36.59 -6.51
C LEU A 256 -2.03 -36.55 -6.65
N ILE A 257 -2.73 -37.32 -5.83
CA ILE A 257 -4.15 -37.14 -5.53
C ILE A 257 -4.23 -36.65 -4.08
N VAL A 258 -4.82 -35.45 -3.90
CA VAL A 258 -4.88 -34.77 -2.63
C VAL A 258 -6.33 -34.61 -2.21
N ARG A 259 -6.62 -34.87 -0.92
CA ARG A 259 -7.90 -34.55 -0.29
C ARG A 259 -7.83 -33.17 0.32
N ALA A 260 -8.72 -32.25 -0.11
CA ALA A 260 -8.80 -30.92 0.43
C ALA A 260 -9.19 -30.94 1.92
N THR A 261 -8.39 -30.30 2.78
CA THR A 261 -8.66 -30.16 4.22
C THR A 261 -9.10 -28.75 4.60
N ALA A 262 -8.71 -27.74 3.83
CA ALA A 262 -9.13 -26.35 3.99
C ALA A 262 -9.28 -25.72 2.62
N VAL A 263 -10.22 -24.77 2.47
CA VAL A 263 -10.48 -24.06 1.21
C VAL A 263 -10.75 -22.57 1.49
N GLY A 264 -10.55 -21.71 0.49
CA GLY A 264 -10.83 -20.29 0.57
C GLY A 264 -10.07 -19.58 1.71
N SER A 265 -10.79 -18.87 2.57
CA SER A 265 -10.23 -18.15 3.72
C SER A 265 -9.62 -19.02 4.81
N GLY A 266 -9.90 -20.33 4.82
CA GLY A 266 -9.36 -21.27 5.80
C GLY A 266 -7.97 -21.81 5.44
N THR A 267 -7.40 -21.47 4.29
CA THR A 267 -6.07 -21.92 3.87
C THR A 267 -4.95 -21.17 4.58
N GLN A 268 -3.77 -21.81 4.70
CA GLN A 268 -2.57 -21.16 5.26
C GLN A 268 -2.18 -19.92 4.48
N LEU A 269 -2.29 -19.95 3.16
CA LEU A 269 -1.99 -18.79 2.30
C LEU A 269 -2.95 -17.63 2.59
N ALA A 270 -4.25 -17.90 2.74
CA ALA A 270 -5.23 -16.88 3.11
C ALA A 270 -4.99 -16.30 4.51
N HIS A 271 -4.58 -17.13 5.49
CA HIS A 271 -4.22 -16.69 6.84
C HIS A 271 -3.00 -15.74 6.84
N ILE A 272 -1.96 -16.05 6.05
CA ILE A 272 -0.81 -15.17 5.86
C ILE A 272 -1.28 -13.83 5.26
N GLY A 273 -2.12 -13.85 4.23
CA GLY A 273 -2.70 -12.67 3.62
C GLY A 273 -3.49 -11.81 4.62
N GLN A 274 -4.29 -12.45 5.48
CA GLN A 274 -5.05 -11.76 6.52
C GLN A 274 -4.15 -11.11 7.58
N MET A 275 -3.14 -11.83 8.08
CA MET A 275 -2.17 -11.27 9.04
C MET A 275 -1.45 -10.04 8.48
N ILE A 276 -1.06 -10.06 7.21
CA ILE A 276 -0.42 -8.91 6.55
C ILE A 276 -1.42 -7.75 6.42
N THR A 277 -2.67 -8.03 6.07
CA THR A 277 -3.74 -7.02 5.95
C THR A 277 -4.02 -6.35 7.29
N GLU A 278 -4.13 -7.11 8.37
CA GLU A 278 -4.31 -6.59 9.74
C GLU A 278 -3.12 -5.75 10.20
N ALA A 279 -1.90 -6.19 9.89
CA ALA A 279 -0.68 -5.44 10.17
C ALA A 279 -0.65 -4.08 9.44
N GLN A 280 -1.16 -4.03 8.20
CA GLN A 280 -1.26 -2.80 7.41
C GLN A 280 -2.40 -1.88 7.85
N ALA A 281 -3.48 -2.41 8.43
CA ALA A 281 -4.63 -1.64 8.90
C ALA A 281 -4.32 -0.80 10.17
N THR A 282 -3.24 -1.12 10.89
CA THR A 282 -2.85 -0.42 12.10
C THR A 282 -2.33 0.99 11.77
N LYS A 283 -2.94 2.03 12.36
CA LYS A 283 -2.49 3.42 12.19
C LYS A 283 -1.06 3.58 12.74
N ALA A 284 -0.19 4.21 11.95
CA ALA A 284 1.17 4.54 12.39
C ALA A 284 1.18 5.37 13.69
N PRO A 285 2.13 5.13 14.62
CA PRO A 285 2.25 5.87 15.88
C PRO A 285 2.29 7.38 15.71
N VAL A 286 2.99 7.88 14.70
CA VAL A 286 3.05 9.33 14.34
C VAL A 286 1.66 9.89 14.01
N GLN A 287 0.82 9.14 13.31
CA GLN A 287 -0.53 9.58 12.97
C GLN A 287 -1.41 9.69 14.22
N ARG A 288 -1.26 8.76 15.17
CA ARG A 288 -1.92 8.83 16.48
C ARG A 288 -1.41 10.02 17.34
N LEU A 289 -0.11 10.33 17.26
CA LEU A 289 0.46 11.50 17.92
C LEU A 289 -0.08 12.80 17.32
N ALA A 290 -0.13 12.90 15.99
CA ALA A 290 -0.70 14.06 15.29
C ALA A 290 -2.18 14.25 15.65
N ASP A 291 -2.98 13.19 15.72
CA ASP A 291 -4.38 13.24 16.15
C ASP A 291 -4.50 13.71 17.62
N ARG A 292 -3.63 13.23 18.51
CA ARG A 292 -3.60 13.66 19.92
C ARG A 292 -3.20 15.12 20.08
N ILE A 293 -2.17 15.57 19.36
CA ILE A 293 -1.79 16.99 19.35
C ILE A 293 -2.96 17.84 18.84
N SER A 294 -3.59 17.45 17.75
CA SER A 294 -4.71 18.16 17.15
C SER A 294 -5.91 18.27 18.09
N SER A 295 -6.18 17.25 18.91
CA SER A 295 -7.30 17.25 19.85
C SER A 295 -7.21 18.33 20.94
N VAL A 296 -6.00 18.77 21.28
CA VAL A 296 -5.76 19.88 22.22
C VAL A 296 -5.55 21.20 21.46
N PHE A 297 -4.78 21.15 20.39
CA PHE A 297 -4.40 22.32 19.61
C PHE A 297 -5.61 23.02 18.98
N VAL A 298 -6.52 22.26 18.37
CA VAL A 298 -7.68 22.85 17.66
C VAL A 298 -8.60 23.64 18.60
N PRO A 299 -9.04 23.09 19.76
CA PRO A 299 -9.80 23.88 20.72
C PRO A 299 -9.05 25.12 21.24
N THR A 300 -7.73 24.99 21.47
CA THR A 300 -6.89 26.11 21.91
C THR A 300 -6.88 27.23 20.87
N ILE A 301 -6.75 26.92 19.59
CA ILE A 301 -6.78 27.93 18.50
C ILE A 301 -8.16 28.57 18.36
N ILE A 302 -9.23 27.80 18.52
CA ILE A 302 -10.60 28.36 18.49
C ILE A 302 -10.76 29.38 19.64
N VAL A 303 -10.33 29.03 20.86
CA VAL A 303 -10.38 29.95 21.99
C VAL A 303 -9.51 31.17 21.73
N LEU A 304 -8.29 31.01 21.22
CA LEU A 304 -7.38 32.12 20.90
C LEU A 304 -7.98 33.02 19.84
N SER A 305 -8.62 32.48 18.81
CA SER A 305 -9.33 33.26 17.77
C SER A 305 -10.48 34.07 18.37
N LEU A 306 -11.28 33.49 19.27
CA LEU A 306 -12.34 34.19 19.97
C LEU A 306 -11.81 35.28 20.91
N LEU A 307 -10.72 35.03 21.62
CA LEU A 307 -10.03 36.02 22.44
C LEU A 307 -9.46 37.13 21.60
N THR A 308 -8.92 36.85 20.42
CA THR A 308 -8.45 37.86 19.47
C THR A 308 -9.61 38.71 18.99
N LEU A 309 -10.74 38.12 18.63
CA LEU A 309 -11.95 38.85 18.24
C LEU A 309 -12.39 39.81 19.38
N ALA A 310 -12.53 39.27 20.58
CA ALA A 310 -12.95 40.08 21.74
C ALA A 310 -11.96 41.20 22.07
N GLY A 311 -10.66 40.91 22.06
CA GLY A 311 -9.60 41.87 22.33
C GLY A 311 -9.62 43.06 21.35
N TRP A 312 -9.78 42.81 20.04
CA TRP A 312 -9.86 43.86 19.02
C TRP A 312 -11.16 44.66 19.13
N LEU A 313 -12.29 44.05 19.47
CA LEU A 313 -13.55 44.76 19.71
C LEU A 313 -13.46 45.66 20.95
N ILE A 314 -12.84 45.19 22.04
CA ILE A 314 -12.63 45.97 23.27
C ILE A 314 -11.67 47.14 23.01
N ALA A 315 -10.64 46.93 22.20
CA ALA A 315 -9.69 47.97 21.80
C ALA A 315 -10.30 49.04 20.85
N GLY A 316 -11.56 48.88 20.45
CA GLY A 316 -12.25 49.84 19.59
C GLY A 316 -11.83 49.86 18.12
N ALA A 317 -11.15 48.80 17.65
CA ALA A 317 -10.60 48.74 16.29
C ALA A 317 -11.63 48.47 15.17
N GLY A 318 -12.92 48.40 15.52
CA GLY A 318 -14.00 48.12 14.57
C GLY A 318 -14.21 46.63 14.31
N VAL A 319 -15.44 46.27 13.97
CA VAL A 319 -15.89 44.87 13.77
C VAL A 319 -15.11 44.19 12.64
N GLN A 320 -14.82 44.91 11.57
CA GLN A 320 -14.08 44.39 10.41
C GLN A 320 -12.67 43.91 10.78
N SER A 321 -11.88 44.77 11.44
CA SER A 321 -10.52 44.44 11.87
C SER A 321 -10.50 43.30 12.87
N ALA A 322 -11.50 43.26 13.77
CA ALA A 322 -11.64 42.19 14.77
C ALA A 322 -11.91 40.83 14.11
N ILE A 323 -12.85 40.76 13.14
CA ILE A 323 -13.16 39.53 12.43
C ILE A 323 -11.97 39.11 11.54
N THR A 324 -11.34 40.04 10.83
CA THR A 324 -10.16 39.78 10.01
C THR A 324 -9.04 39.15 10.84
N ALA A 325 -8.72 39.73 12.01
CA ALA A 325 -7.71 39.19 12.90
C ALA A 325 -8.07 37.80 13.44
N ALA A 326 -9.33 37.56 13.81
CA ALA A 326 -9.79 36.26 14.30
C ALA A 326 -9.73 35.18 13.21
N VAL A 327 -10.16 35.49 11.98
CA VAL A 327 -10.08 34.58 10.83
C VAL A 327 -8.62 34.30 10.48
N ALA A 328 -7.74 35.32 10.51
CA ALA A 328 -6.31 35.13 10.29
C ALA A 328 -5.69 34.15 11.28
N VAL A 329 -6.05 34.20 12.57
CA VAL A 329 -5.60 33.24 13.58
C VAL A 329 -6.04 31.81 13.22
N LEU A 330 -7.31 31.62 12.81
CA LEU A 330 -7.81 30.28 12.41
C LEU A 330 -7.08 29.73 11.18
N VAL A 331 -6.86 30.56 10.17
CA VAL A 331 -6.23 30.16 8.90
C VAL A 331 -4.74 29.86 9.09
N VAL A 332 -4.00 30.76 9.75
CA VAL A 332 -2.55 30.62 9.94
C VAL A 332 -2.21 29.45 10.86
N ALA A 333 -3.05 29.18 11.84
CA ALA A 333 -2.84 28.07 12.79
C ALA A 333 -3.07 26.67 12.16
N CYS A 334 -3.44 26.57 10.87
CA CYS A 334 -3.57 25.27 10.23
C CYS A 334 -2.22 24.54 10.18
N PRO A 335 -2.04 23.39 10.83
CA PRO A 335 -0.80 22.61 10.75
C PRO A 335 -0.72 21.81 9.44
N CYS A 336 -0.98 22.47 8.30
CA CYS A 336 -1.10 21.83 7.00
C CYS A 336 0.17 21.07 6.60
N ALA A 337 1.35 21.58 6.99
CA ALA A 337 2.64 20.94 6.75
C ALA A 337 2.79 19.60 7.51
N LEU A 338 2.20 19.48 8.71
CA LEU A 338 2.27 18.25 9.49
C LEU A 338 1.55 17.09 8.77
N GLY A 339 0.42 17.36 8.11
CA GLY A 339 -0.32 16.39 7.31
C GLY A 339 0.40 15.93 6.04
N LEU A 340 1.36 16.73 5.53
CA LEU A 340 2.11 16.43 4.30
C LEU A 340 3.50 15.87 4.57
N ALA A 341 4.11 16.18 5.70
CA ALA A 341 5.50 15.79 6.03
C ALA A 341 5.66 14.27 6.04
N THR A 342 4.77 13.55 6.72
CA THR A 342 4.83 12.09 6.83
C THR A 342 4.63 11.38 5.49
N PRO A 343 3.59 11.68 4.68
CA PRO A 343 3.43 11.07 3.35
C PRO A 343 4.61 11.34 2.42
N THR A 344 5.15 12.55 2.44
CA THR A 344 6.28 12.92 1.57
C THR A 344 7.55 12.19 1.96
N ALA A 345 7.89 12.14 3.25
CA ALA A 345 9.05 11.41 3.75
C ALA A 345 8.95 9.91 3.43
N LEU A 346 7.75 9.34 3.62
CA LEU A 346 7.46 7.95 3.29
C LEU A 346 7.61 7.67 1.79
N LEU A 347 7.08 8.55 0.93
CA LEU A 347 7.18 8.41 -0.52
C LEU A 347 8.64 8.41 -0.98
N VAL A 348 9.44 9.35 -0.50
CA VAL A 348 10.86 9.46 -0.85
C VAL A 348 11.64 8.27 -0.29
N GLY A 349 11.42 7.92 0.98
CA GLY A 349 12.10 6.82 1.65
C GLY A 349 11.78 5.46 1.04
N SER A 350 10.48 5.16 0.82
CA SER A 350 10.06 3.91 0.21
C SER A 350 10.46 3.81 -1.26
N GLY A 351 10.40 4.92 -2.01
CA GLY A 351 10.86 4.95 -3.40
C GLY A 351 12.35 4.68 -3.53
N LYS A 352 13.17 5.23 -2.63
CA LYS A 352 14.62 4.95 -2.59
C LYS A 352 14.91 3.50 -2.18
N ALA A 353 14.19 2.99 -1.18
CA ALA A 353 14.30 1.60 -0.75
C ALA A 353 13.92 0.63 -1.87
N ALA A 354 12.82 0.89 -2.60
CA ALA A 354 12.40 0.08 -3.75
C ALA A 354 13.44 0.04 -4.87
N GLN A 355 14.13 1.15 -5.15
CA GLN A 355 15.25 1.19 -6.09
C GLN A 355 16.43 0.30 -5.65
N MET A 356 16.56 0.04 -4.36
CA MET A 356 17.56 -0.85 -3.77
C MET A 356 17.07 -2.29 -3.61
N GLY A 357 15.86 -2.63 -4.11
CA GLY A 357 15.23 -3.93 -3.94
C GLY A 357 14.60 -4.17 -2.56
N ILE A 358 14.50 -3.13 -1.73
CA ILE A 358 13.92 -3.23 -0.38
C ILE A 358 12.46 -2.80 -0.43
N LEU A 359 11.55 -3.74 -0.14
CA LEU A 359 10.13 -3.45 -0.02
C LEU A 359 9.78 -3.07 1.42
N ILE A 360 9.21 -1.88 1.60
CA ILE A 360 8.73 -1.40 2.90
C ILE A 360 7.24 -1.66 3.00
N SER A 361 6.84 -2.51 3.92
CA SER A 361 5.45 -2.94 4.07
C SER A 361 4.54 -1.86 4.67
N SER A 362 5.06 -0.96 5.52
CA SER A 362 4.26 0.10 6.14
C SER A 362 5.10 1.29 6.62
N ALA A 363 4.45 2.44 6.79
CA ALA A 363 5.03 3.63 7.41
C ALA A 363 5.54 3.37 8.84
N GLU A 364 4.85 2.50 9.55
CA GLU A 364 5.19 2.14 10.94
C GLU A 364 6.53 1.44 11.05
N VAL A 365 6.89 0.62 10.05
CA VAL A 365 8.21 -0.05 9.99
C VAL A 365 9.32 0.99 9.95
N LEU A 366 9.21 2.00 9.08
CA LEU A 366 10.22 3.07 8.98
C LEU A 366 10.37 3.86 10.29
N GLU A 367 9.29 4.05 11.02
CA GLU A 367 9.31 4.76 12.29
C GLU A 367 9.92 3.92 13.42
N ARG A 368 9.60 2.63 13.48
CA ARG A 368 10.12 1.69 14.48
C ARG A 368 11.60 1.36 14.28
N THR A 369 12.10 1.38 13.06
CA THR A 369 13.53 1.13 12.78
C THR A 369 14.48 2.16 13.38
N ARG A 370 13.94 3.27 13.89
CA ARG A 370 14.75 4.30 14.56
C ARG A 370 15.36 3.84 15.90
N SER A 371 14.77 2.84 16.56
CA SER A 371 15.22 2.34 17.86
C SER A 371 15.29 0.82 17.87
N ILE A 372 16.15 0.24 17.02
CA ILE A 372 16.43 -1.19 17.00
C ILE A 372 17.52 -1.47 18.02
N ASP A 373 17.21 -2.33 19.01
CA ASP A 373 18.14 -2.83 20.01
C ASP A 373 18.38 -4.35 19.86
N THR A 374 17.49 -5.04 19.18
CA THR A 374 17.54 -6.49 18.97
C THR A 374 17.24 -6.83 17.53
N ILE A 375 18.09 -7.68 16.92
CA ILE A 375 17.92 -8.19 15.56
C ILE A 375 17.79 -9.70 15.63
N LEU A 376 16.69 -10.23 15.10
CA LEU A 376 16.46 -11.64 14.85
C LEU A 376 16.69 -11.92 13.38
N LEU A 377 17.66 -12.80 13.08
CA LEU A 377 18.03 -13.13 11.71
C LEU A 377 17.54 -14.55 11.41
N ASP A 378 16.73 -14.69 10.37
CA ASP A 378 16.39 -15.99 9.83
C ASP A 378 17.58 -16.57 9.05
N LYS A 379 17.70 -17.90 9.01
CA LYS A 379 18.78 -18.60 8.32
C LYS A 379 18.59 -18.53 6.80
N THR A 380 17.43 -18.99 6.33
CA THR A 380 17.22 -19.28 4.92
C THR A 380 16.75 -18.05 4.16
N GLY A 381 17.43 -17.69 3.07
CA GLY A 381 17.12 -16.49 2.28
C GLY A 381 17.49 -15.16 2.95
N THR A 382 17.93 -15.18 4.21
CA THR A 382 18.40 -14.00 4.96
C THR A 382 19.92 -14.06 5.18
N LEU A 383 20.39 -15.06 5.92
CA LEU A 383 21.84 -15.31 6.11
C LEU A 383 22.44 -16.13 4.96
N THR A 384 21.64 -16.90 4.28
CA THR A 384 22.03 -17.73 3.14
C THR A 384 21.38 -17.25 1.86
N LYS A 385 22.03 -17.55 0.72
CA LYS A 385 21.50 -17.20 -0.62
C LYS A 385 20.33 -18.07 -1.07
N GLY A 386 19.93 -19.09 -0.28
CA GLY A 386 18.94 -20.08 -0.68
C GLY A 386 19.35 -20.94 -1.89
N ALA A 387 20.63 -20.96 -2.23
CA ALA A 387 21.19 -21.72 -3.33
C ALA A 387 22.27 -22.65 -2.81
N MET A 388 22.20 -23.92 -3.27
CA MET A 388 23.23 -24.91 -2.98
C MET A 388 24.50 -24.64 -3.80
N SER A 389 25.66 -24.85 -3.20
CA SER A 389 26.95 -24.83 -3.89
C SER A 389 27.80 -26.03 -3.47
N LEU A 390 28.60 -26.54 -4.40
CA LEU A 390 29.55 -27.61 -4.08
C LEU A 390 30.74 -27.00 -3.32
N GLU A 391 30.99 -27.46 -2.11
CA GLU A 391 32.10 -27.01 -1.27
C GLU A 391 33.34 -27.86 -1.47
N SER A 392 33.17 -29.22 -1.41
CA SER A 392 34.27 -30.15 -1.54
C SER A 392 33.82 -31.50 -2.12
N VAL A 393 34.73 -32.21 -2.74
CA VAL A 393 34.56 -33.60 -3.20
C VAL A 393 35.46 -34.48 -2.35
N ILE A 394 34.88 -35.45 -1.65
CA ILE A 394 35.58 -36.41 -0.81
C ILE A 394 35.50 -37.79 -1.48
N LEU A 395 36.66 -38.39 -1.75
CA LEU A 395 36.73 -39.70 -2.37
C LEU A 395 36.59 -40.84 -1.32
N PRO A 396 36.20 -42.07 -1.73
CA PRO A 396 35.96 -43.17 -0.81
C PRO A 396 37.19 -43.60 0.01
N ASP A 397 38.40 -43.28 -0.43
CA ASP A 397 39.65 -43.53 0.28
C ASP A 397 39.92 -42.57 1.45
N GLY A 398 38.98 -41.66 1.71
CA GLY A 398 39.08 -40.66 2.78
C GLY A 398 40.08 -39.52 2.48
N SER A 399 40.69 -39.55 1.32
CA SER A 399 41.52 -38.42 0.89
C SER A 399 40.61 -37.26 0.51
N ALA A 400 40.53 -36.26 1.39
CA ALA A 400 40.07 -34.91 1.01
C ALA A 400 41.16 -34.33 0.10
N ASN A 401 41.15 -34.72 -1.15
CA ASN A 401 42.08 -34.19 -2.12
C ASN A 401 41.72 -32.68 -2.32
N SER A 402 42.79 -31.88 -2.58
CA SER A 402 42.59 -30.53 -3.05
C SER A 402 41.46 -30.49 -4.08
N PRO A 403 40.54 -29.50 -4.03
CA PRO A 403 39.44 -29.37 -4.98
C PRO A 403 39.82 -29.54 -6.45
N ASP A 404 41.08 -29.34 -6.74
CA ASP A 404 41.69 -29.36 -8.09
C ASP A 404 42.51 -30.64 -8.39
N SER A 405 42.30 -31.77 -7.63
CA SER A 405 42.95 -33.03 -7.99
C SER A 405 42.20 -33.70 -9.15
N GLN A 406 42.94 -34.29 -10.09
CA GLN A 406 42.39 -34.96 -11.28
C GLN A 406 41.30 -35.97 -10.94
N SER A 407 41.44 -36.72 -9.86
CA SER A 407 40.43 -37.71 -9.41
C SER A 407 39.16 -37.07 -8.86
N SER A 408 39.22 -35.90 -8.22
CA SER A 408 38.05 -35.14 -7.76
C SER A 408 37.32 -34.52 -8.93
N GLU A 409 38.05 -34.04 -9.92
CA GLU A 409 37.45 -33.46 -11.15
C GLU A 409 36.80 -34.54 -12.00
N ASP A 410 37.38 -35.72 -12.12
CA ASP A 410 36.79 -36.87 -12.82
C ASP A 410 35.50 -37.34 -12.14
N ALA A 411 35.49 -37.43 -10.82
CA ALA A 411 34.30 -37.77 -10.04
C ALA A 411 33.20 -36.73 -10.21
N LEU A 412 33.53 -35.46 -10.16
CA LEU A 412 32.57 -34.34 -10.35
C LEU A 412 32.04 -34.34 -11.79
N SER A 413 32.89 -34.57 -12.79
CA SER A 413 32.54 -34.64 -14.21
C SER A 413 31.48 -35.74 -14.48
N VAL A 414 31.72 -36.93 -13.95
CA VAL A 414 30.79 -38.04 -14.09
C VAL A 414 29.47 -37.76 -13.37
N THR A 415 29.55 -37.31 -12.11
CA THR A 415 28.35 -37.01 -11.30
C THR A 415 27.51 -35.89 -11.91
N ALA A 416 28.15 -34.81 -12.33
CA ALA A 416 27.46 -33.71 -13.00
C ALA A 416 26.83 -34.10 -14.33
N SER A 417 27.46 -35.03 -15.06
CA SER A 417 26.89 -35.57 -16.28
C SER A 417 25.62 -36.41 -16.01
N LEU A 418 25.62 -37.24 -14.97
CA LEU A 418 24.43 -37.97 -14.52
C LEU A 418 23.30 -37.05 -14.10
N GLU A 419 23.63 -36.01 -13.36
CA GLU A 419 22.64 -35.05 -12.82
C GLU A 419 22.22 -33.95 -13.84
N SER A 420 22.77 -33.99 -15.06
CA SER A 420 22.53 -32.94 -16.06
C SER A 420 21.07 -32.77 -16.50
N ALA A 421 20.28 -33.82 -16.37
CA ALA A 421 18.84 -33.86 -16.70
C ALA A 421 17.94 -33.70 -15.45
N SER A 422 18.50 -33.56 -14.26
CA SER A 422 17.77 -33.37 -13.00
C SER A 422 17.60 -31.92 -12.68
N GLU A 423 16.40 -31.51 -12.28
CA GLU A 423 16.14 -30.15 -11.83
C GLU A 423 16.35 -29.94 -10.31
N HIS A 424 16.77 -30.99 -9.61
CA HIS A 424 17.00 -30.90 -8.18
C HIS A 424 18.08 -29.87 -7.81
N PRO A 425 17.95 -29.12 -6.72
CA PRO A 425 18.94 -28.10 -6.33
C PRO A 425 20.37 -28.63 -6.18
N ILE A 426 20.54 -29.86 -5.69
CA ILE A 426 21.85 -30.52 -5.60
C ILE A 426 22.42 -30.77 -7.01
N ALA A 427 21.59 -31.26 -7.92
CA ALA A 427 21.98 -31.51 -9.32
C ALA A 427 22.46 -30.19 -10.00
N ARG A 428 21.71 -29.12 -9.77
CA ARG A 428 22.10 -27.76 -10.27
C ARG A 428 23.42 -27.29 -9.69
N ALA A 429 23.67 -27.54 -8.40
CA ALA A 429 24.93 -27.19 -7.76
C ALA A 429 26.12 -27.96 -8.35
N LEU A 430 25.97 -29.30 -8.57
CA LEU A 430 27.00 -30.15 -9.17
C LEU A 430 27.27 -29.76 -10.63
N THR A 431 26.22 -29.54 -11.42
CA THR A 431 26.36 -29.15 -12.83
C THR A 431 26.95 -27.75 -12.98
N ALA A 432 26.60 -26.80 -12.07
CA ALA A 432 27.19 -25.47 -12.05
C ALA A 432 28.69 -25.53 -11.72
N ALA A 433 29.08 -26.28 -10.68
CA ALA A 433 30.47 -26.47 -10.29
C ALA A 433 31.32 -27.13 -11.39
N ALA A 434 30.76 -28.11 -12.10
CA ALA A 434 31.45 -28.77 -13.23
C ALA A 434 31.63 -27.77 -14.41
N ARG A 435 30.65 -26.94 -14.71
CA ARG A 435 30.74 -25.89 -15.75
C ARG A 435 31.76 -24.82 -15.40
N GLU A 436 31.78 -24.35 -14.16
CA GLU A 436 32.72 -23.35 -13.69
C GLU A 436 34.18 -23.81 -13.80
N ARG A 437 34.41 -25.13 -13.63
CA ARG A 437 35.71 -25.79 -13.77
C ARG A 437 36.01 -26.27 -15.19
N GLU A 438 35.11 -25.99 -16.16
CA GLU A 438 35.24 -26.38 -17.55
C GLU A 438 35.43 -27.92 -17.74
N LEU A 439 34.83 -28.76 -16.86
CA LEU A 439 34.98 -30.19 -16.90
C LEU A 439 34.22 -30.83 -18.08
N PRO A 440 34.74 -31.94 -18.64
CA PRO A 440 34.10 -32.63 -19.77
C PRO A 440 32.75 -33.22 -19.36
N SER A 441 31.76 -33.15 -20.25
CA SER A 441 30.46 -33.81 -20.07
C SER A 441 30.46 -35.17 -20.75
N HIS A 442 29.94 -36.21 -20.05
CA HIS A 442 29.84 -37.55 -20.53
C HIS A 442 28.44 -37.86 -21.07
N PRO A 443 28.29 -38.67 -22.13
CA PRO A 443 26.97 -39.03 -22.62
C PRO A 443 26.26 -39.98 -21.65
N VAL A 444 25.07 -39.55 -21.19
CA VAL A 444 24.21 -40.33 -20.28
C VAL A 444 23.12 -41.02 -21.10
N ARG A 445 22.84 -42.30 -20.79
CA ARG A 445 21.77 -43.09 -21.41
C ARG A 445 20.85 -43.63 -20.33
N GLU A 446 19.56 -43.68 -20.61
CA GLU A 446 18.52 -44.29 -19.75
C GLU A 446 18.46 -43.69 -18.32
N LEU A 447 18.43 -42.38 -18.20
CA LEU A 447 18.27 -41.73 -16.90
C LEU A 447 16.95 -42.17 -16.26
N ARG A 448 17.01 -42.69 -15.04
CA ARG A 448 15.84 -42.99 -14.21
C ARG A 448 15.97 -42.31 -12.87
N ASN A 449 14.97 -41.54 -12.52
CA ASN A 449 14.89 -40.91 -11.19
C ASN A 449 14.25 -41.91 -10.21
N HIS A 450 14.93 -42.20 -9.11
CA HIS A 450 14.44 -43.02 -8.02
C HIS A 450 14.09 -42.15 -6.83
N PRO A 451 12.80 -41.88 -6.58
CA PRO A 451 12.39 -41.06 -5.45
C PRO A 451 12.87 -41.69 -4.12
N GLY A 452 13.50 -40.87 -3.26
CA GLY A 452 13.95 -41.28 -1.94
C GLY A 452 15.31 -41.97 -1.86
N LEU A 453 16.09 -41.92 -2.92
CA LEU A 453 17.49 -42.35 -2.96
C LEU A 453 18.42 -41.18 -3.24
#